data_c00a1a9b10263176c3bfb16fff70edd7
#
_entry.id   c00a1a9b10263176c3bfb16fff70edd7
#
_cell.length_a   1.000
_cell.length_b   1.000
_cell.length_c   1.000
_cell.angle_alpha   90.00
_cell.angle_beta   90.00
_cell.angle_gamma   90.00
#
_symmetry.space_group_name_H-M   'P 1'
#
loop_
_entity.id
_entity.type
_entity.pdbx_description
1 polymer ?
#
loop_
_entity_poly.entity_id
_entity_poly.type
_entity_poly.pdbx_seq_one_letter_code
_entity_poly.pdbx_strand_id
1 'polypeptide(L)'
;MTRNILLITTDQMRYDALGCNGGKVANTRNIDRLSTEGINYRRAHNQNVVCMPARATIMTGQHVRSHGVRMNGMSMPEERHTIAHHLKEHGYNTALLGKAHFEPWLGSPEDFFENRMASENSTGPHRGFDHMELANHFFEGHSHYDKYMDAYPEQKRAFYPMVTNKGQNTASKGATGATQVWPMDIPRDIYHTDWVSQRTKSWLGTQSSDKPWFCWMSFPDPHHPWDIPASELHRINWKDVPLPRLYSENRSLLESWLNEKPAHWRGYFDGSLWTNLESPREFIPADMTADQVREINAMTHIENELIDEAVGDVIGFLHSKQWMKNTDIFFTTDHGELQGDFGLLFKGPYHVDALMHLPFIWKPAETANISPAEVASPVGHVDLASTFCAIAGISPPDYCEGKPLPTSEDEAVQQQREIVLTEWDSEHGPIDMHLKSIYHRDGFLCTAYEKSHLYDGTEGELYDMKEDPDQLRNLWSDPGYAVHRTELTDRLYASLPDETTEKLPRKAPV
;
A
#
# COMPACT_ATOMS: atom_id res chain seq x y z
N MET A 1 0.91 28.12 -15.11
CA MET A 1 1.04 26.97 -16.05
C MET A 1 0.54 25.74 -15.31
N THR A 2 -0.21 24.91 -15.99
CA THR A 2 -0.69 23.62 -15.43
C THR A 2 0.51 22.70 -15.23
N ARG A 3 0.62 22.06 -14.07
CA ARG A 3 1.78 21.22 -13.69
C ARG A 3 1.51 19.75 -14.00
N ASN A 4 2.55 19.00 -14.28
CA ASN A 4 2.49 17.55 -14.40
C ASN A 4 2.41 16.89 -13.02
N ILE A 5 1.85 15.70 -12.96
CA ILE A 5 1.71 14.93 -11.73
C ILE A 5 2.27 13.53 -11.96
N LEU A 6 3.29 13.14 -11.21
CA LEU A 6 3.80 11.79 -11.13
C LEU A 6 3.44 11.21 -9.76
N LEU A 7 2.53 10.25 -9.73
CA LEU A 7 2.24 9.44 -8.55
C LEU A 7 3.06 8.15 -8.62
N ILE A 8 3.89 7.90 -7.64
CA ILE A 8 4.67 6.67 -7.48
C ILE A 8 4.11 5.92 -6.29
N THR A 9 3.67 4.70 -6.50
CA THR A 9 3.23 3.82 -5.43
C THR A 9 3.96 2.50 -5.45
N THR A 10 4.22 1.97 -4.27
CA THR A 10 4.62 0.58 -4.06
C THR A 10 3.42 -0.21 -3.52
N ASP A 11 3.55 -1.51 -3.44
CA ASP A 11 2.59 -2.39 -2.77
C ASP A 11 3.24 -2.96 -1.51
N GLN A 12 2.60 -2.73 -0.36
CA GLN A 12 2.99 -3.38 0.90
C GLN A 12 4.32 -2.89 1.52
N MET A 13 4.75 -1.66 1.23
CA MET A 13 5.98 -1.10 1.82
C MET A 13 5.71 -0.54 3.21
N ARG A 14 6.53 -0.88 4.18
CA ARG A 14 6.48 -0.31 5.53
C ARG A 14 6.97 1.14 5.56
N TYR A 15 6.42 1.92 6.50
CA TYR A 15 6.88 3.29 6.76
C TYR A 15 8.38 3.35 7.07
N ASP A 16 8.84 2.45 7.94
CA ASP A 16 10.22 2.37 8.43
C ASP A 16 11.19 1.68 7.46
N ALA A 17 10.77 1.37 6.23
CA ALA A 17 11.64 0.85 5.18
C ALA A 17 12.58 1.92 4.60
N LEU A 18 12.16 3.20 4.62
CA LEU A 18 12.91 4.30 4.01
C LEU A 18 13.88 4.96 5.00
N GLY A 19 15.07 5.35 4.52
CA GLY A 19 16.08 6.05 5.31
C GLY A 19 15.55 7.35 5.92
N CYS A 20 14.79 8.14 5.17
CA CYS A 20 14.18 9.40 5.65
C CYS A 20 13.15 9.20 6.77
N ASN A 21 12.66 7.98 6.96
CA ASN A 21 11.72 7.60 8.01
C ASN A 21 12.38 6.77 9.14
N GLY A 22 13.70 6.62 9.11
CA GLY A 22 14.47 5.94 10.14
C GLY A 22 14.89 4.51 9.77
N GLY A 23 14.62 4.04 8.57
CA GLY A 23 15.11 2.77 8.02
C GLY A 23 16.64 2.72 7.97
N LYS A 24 17.24 1.58 8.32
CA LYS A 24 18.70 1.44 8.46
C LYS A 24 19.28 0.33 7.60
N VAL A 25 18.46 -0.47 6.93
CA VAL A 25 18.90 -1.66 6.19
C VAL A 25 18.96 -1.37 4.70
N ALA A 26 17.81 -1.03 4.10
CA ALA A 26 17.75 -0.70 2.68
C ALA A 26 18.38 0.68 2.39
N ASN A 27 19.03 0.79 1.25
CA ASN A 27 19.60 2.03 0.76
C ASN A 27 18.60 2.73 -0.19
N THR A 28 17.86 3.72 0.32
CA THR A 28 16.75 4.39 -0.38
C THR A 28 17.05 5.85 -0.72
N ARG A 29 18.27 6.14 -1.17
CA ARG A 29 18.79 7.50 -1.37
C ARG A 29 18.00 8.37 -2.34
N ASN A 30 17.42 7.78 -3.38
CA ASN A 30 16.66 8.54 -4.38
C ASN A 30 15.32 9.00 -3.81
N ILE A 31 14.63 8.11 -3.07
CA ILE A 31 13.38 8.42 -2.38
C ILE A 31 13.64 9.36 -1.19
N ASP A 32 14.69 9.11 -0.41
CA ASP A 32 15.10 9.99 0.70
C ASP A 32 15.38 11.42 0.23
N ARG A 33 15.95 11.56 -0.97
CA ARG A 33 16.18 12.86 -1.60
C ARG A 33 14.87 13.57 -1.93
N LEU A 34 13.84 12.87 -2.42
CA LEU A 34 12.51 13.46 -2.62
C LEU A 34 11.95 14.04 -1.31
N SER A 35 12.16 13.33 -0.20
CA SER A 35 11.77 13.80 1.13
C SER A 35 12.52 15.08 1.55
N THR A 36 13.83 15.15 1.32
CA THR A 36 14.62 16.32 1.68
C THR A 36 14.38 17.54 0.78
N GLU A 37 13.95 17.32 -0.45
CA GLU A 37 13.60 18.36 -1.44
C GLU A 37 12.11 18.71 -1.44
N GLY A 38 11.29 18.04 -0.64
CA GLY A 38 9.84 18.14 -0.63
C GLY A 38 9.24 18.16 0.76
N ILE A 39 8.03 17.63 0.86
CA ILE A 39 7.27 17.54 2.10
C ILE A 39 7.21 16.06 2.49
N ASN A 40 7.65 15.75 3.72
CA ASN A 40 7.50 14.44 4.32
C ASN A 40 6.35 14.46 5.32
N TYR A 41 5.30 13.68 5.07
CA TYR A 41 4.17 13.56 5.97
C TYR A 41 4.44 12.48 7.01
N ARG A 42 4.70 12.93 8.24
CA ARG A 42 5.13 12.04 9.35
C ARG A 42 4.01 11.18 9.93
N ARG A 43 2.74 11.47 9.58
CA ARG A 43 1.54 10.74 10.01
C ARG A 43 0.54 10.62 8.86
N ALA A 44 0.92 9.87 7.83
CA ALA A 44 0.04 9.51 6.74
C ALA A 44 -0.51 8.10 6.95
N HIS A 45 -1.81 7.92 6.74
CA HIS A 45 -2.48 6.63 6.89
C HIS A 45 -3.25 6.26 5.62
N ASN A 46 -3.38 4.96 5.37
CA ASN A 46 -4.36 4.43 4.42
C ASN A 46 -5.77 4.47 5.02
N GLN A 47 -6.77 4.34 4.16
CA GLN A 47 -8.15 4.19 4.58
C GLN A 47 -8.58 2.72 4.69
N ASN A 48 -7.74 1.81 4.25
CA ASN A 48 -7.87 0.36 4.45
C ASN A 48 -6.49 -0.29 4.30
N VAL A 49 -6.26 -1.39 4.99
CA VAL A 49 -4.96 -2.08 5.09
C VAL A 49 -4.76 -3.19 4.05
N VAL A 50 -5.55 -3.19 2.95
CA VAL A 50 -5.35 -4.08 1.80
C VAL A 50 -5.50 -3.34 0.47
N CYS A 51 -4.96 -3.94 -0.59
CA CYS A 51 -4.65 -3.29 -1.86
C CYS A 51 -5.88 -2.66 -2.55
N MET A 52 -6.91 -3.45 -2.89
CA MET A 52 -8.02 -2.95 -3.72
C MET A 52 -8.78 -1.79 -3.09
N PRO A 53 -9.19 -1.83 -1.80
CA PRO A 53 -9.81 -0.69 -1.14
C PRO A 53 -8.89 0.55 -1.07
N ALA A 54 -7.62 0.36 -0.70
CA ALA A 54 -6.67 1.47 -0.62
C ALA A 54 -6.48 2.16 -1.98
N ARG A 55 -6.35 1.38 -3.06
CA ARG A 55 -6.22 1.88 -4.44
C ARG A 55 -7.51 2.54 -4.93
N ALA A 56 -8.68 2.01 -4.56
CA ALA A 56 -9.96 2.67 -4.84
C ALA A 56 -10.06 4.03 -4.14
N THR A 57 -9.59 4.15 -2.89
CA THR A 57 -9.49 5.44 -2.19
C THR A 57 -8.59 6.43 -2.94
N ILE A 58 -7.40 6.02 -3.38
CA ILE A 58 -6.49 6.88 -4.17
C ILE A 58 -7.19 7.39 -5.43
N MET A 59 -7.95 6.53 -6.12
CA MET A 59 -8.60 6.87 -7.38
C MET A 59 -9.85 7.73 -7.23
N THR A 60 -10.55 7.62 -6.12
CA THR A 60 -11.83 8.32 -5.92
C THR A 60 -11.74 9.51 -4.97
N GLY A 61 -10.74 9.54 -4.08
CA GLY A 61 -10.71 10.50 -2.98
C GLY A 61 -11.83 10.27 -1.97
N GLN A 62 -12.35 9.04 -1.87
CA GLN A 62 -13.43 8.64 -0.96
C GLN A 62 -12.94 7.64 0.08
N HIS A 63 -13.60 7.62 1.24
CA HIS A 63 -13.42 6.56 2.23
C HIS A 63 -14.03 5.23 1.75
N VAL A 64 -13.61 4.15 2.38
CA VAL A 64 -14.00 2.78 1.99
C VAL A 64 -15.51 2.60 1.96
N ARG A 65 -16.22 3.10 2.96
CA ARG A 65 -17.68 2.99 3.05
C ARG A 65 -18.42 3.78 1.96
N SER A 66 -17.80 4.84 1.43
CA SER A 66 -18.39 5.68 0.38
C SER A 66 -18.19 5.09 -1.00
N HIS A 67 -16.97 4.58 -1.33
CA HIS A 67 -16.74 3.96 -2.64
C HIS A 67 -17.19 2.49 -2.70
N GLY A 68 -17.41 1.82 -1.56
CA GLY A 68 -17.98 0.48 -1.47
C GLY A 68 -17.03 -0.68 -1.75
N VAL A 69 -15.80 -0.45 -2.21
CA VAL A 69 -14.76 -1.49 -2.35
C VAL A 69 -14.16 -1.77 -0.98
N ARG A 70 -14.71 -2.73 -0.24
CA ARG A 70 -14.40 -2.94 1.18
C ARG A 70 -13.26 -3.91 1.46
N MET A 71 -13.03 -4.82 0.51
CA MET A 71 -12.00 -5.86 0.60
C MET A 71 -11.50 -6.28 -0.77
N ASN A 72 -10.41 -7.02 -0.80
CA ASN A 72 -9.93 -7.64 -2.03
C ASN A 72 -10.99 -8.60 -2.62
N GLY A 73 -11.03 -8.67 -3.94
CA GLY A 73 -12.02 -9.46 -4.66
C GLY A 73 -13.30 -8.71 -5.03
N MET A 74 -13.47 -7.46 -4.60
CA MET A 74 -14.57 -6.57 -4.98
C MET A 74 -14.11 -5.59 -6.06
N SER A 75 -14.59 -5.77 -7.31
CA SER A 75 -14.26 -4.86 -8.40
C SER A 75 -14.82 -3.46 -8.15
N MET A 76 -14.02 -2.44 -8.36
CA MET A 76 -14.53 -1.07 -8.51
C MET A 76 -15.38 -1.01 -9.80
N PRO A 77 -16.63 -0.47 -9.79
CA PRO A 77 -17.43 -0.37 -11.00
C PRO A 77 -16.72 0.34 -12.16
N GLU A 78 -16.88 -0.14 -13.38
CA GLU A 78 -16.19 0.43 -14.56
C GLU A 78 -16.61 1.87 -14.84
N GLU A 79 -17.87 2.18 -14.61
CA GLU A 79 -18.47 3.51 -14.79
C GLU A 79 -18.15 4.49 -13.66
N ARG A 80 -17.46 4.03 -12.60
CA ARG A 80 -17.08 4.90 -11.49
C ARG A 80 -16.17 6.00 -11.99
N HIS A 81 -16.60 7.26 -11.86
CA HIS A 81 -15.78 8.41 -12.17
C HIS A 81 -14.62 8.50 -11.19
N THR A 82 -13.42 8.70 -11.70
CA THR A 82 -12.16 8.69 -10.93
C THR A 82 -11.39 9.99 -11.14
N ILE A 83 -10.38 10.23 -10.32
CA ILE A 83 -9.50 11.38 -10.50
C ILE A 83 -8.80 11.38 -11.87
N ALA A 84 -8.50 10.21 -12.44
CA ALA A 84 -7.94 10.12 -13.78
C ALA A 84 -8.93 10.61 -14.85
N HIS A 85 -10.23 10.28 -14.74
CA HIS A 85 -11.27 10.84 -15.61
C HIS A 85 -11.31 12.36 -15.47
N HIS A 86 -11.37 12.86 -14.23
CA HIS A 86 -11.50 14.29 -13.97
C HIS A 86 -10.31 15.09 -14.52
N LEU A 87 -9.09 14.62 -14.32
CA LEU A 87 -7.90 15.25 -14.90
C LEU A 87 -7.90 15.19 -16.43
N LYS A 88 -8.30 14.06 -17.04
CA LYS A 88 -8.44 13.91 -18.49
C LYS A 88 -9.45 14.91 -19.09
N GLU A 89 -10.61 15.06 -18.46
CA GLU A 89 -11.65 16.05 -18.85
C GLU A 89 -11.13 17.50 -18.80
N HIS A 90 -10.12 17.75 -17.96
CA HIS A 90 -9.44 19.03 -17.84
C HIS A 90 -8.11 19.11 -18.61
N GLY A 91 -7.93 18.25 -19.59
CA GLY A 91 -6.88 18.35 -20.59
C GLY A 91 -5.57 17.62 -20.27
N TYR A 92 -5.51 16.79 -19.22
CA TYR A 92 -4.35 15.96 -18.96
C TYR A 92 -4.28 14.73 -19.87
N ASN A 93 -3.09 14.34 -20.29
CA ASN A 93 -2.82 12.97 -20.73
C ASN A 93 -2.66 12.09 -19.49
N THR A 94 -3.22 10.88 -19.50
CA THR A 94 -3.29 10.04 -18.30
C THR A 94 -2.72 8.65 -18.56
N ALA A 95 -1.88 8.15 -17.66
CA ALA A 95 -1.35 6.79 -17.76
C ALA A 95 -1.18 6.11 -16.39
N LEU A 96 -1.29 4.78 -16.41
CA LEU A 96 -0.90 3.91 -15.30
C LEU A 96 0.04 2.82 -15.82
N LEU A 97 1.22 2.70 -15.20
CA LEU A 97 2.25 1.71 -15.54
C LEU A 97 2.54 0.87 -14.30
N GLY A 98 2.25 -0.42 -14.36
CA GLY A 98 2.44 -1.35 -13.25
C GLY A 98 1.15 -1.87 -12.65
N LYS A 99 1.05 -1.98 -11.32
CA LYS A 99 -0.09 -2.58 -10.63
C LYS A 99 -1.28 -1.62 -10.57
N ALA A 100 -2.41 -2.01 -11.16
CA ALA A 100 -3.69 -1.31 -11.05
C ALA A 100 -4.54 -1.88 -9.89
N HIS A 101 -4.94 -3.12 -9.99
CA HIS A 101 -5.70 -3.86 -8.99
C HIS A 101 -7.02 -3.16 -8.57
N PHE A 102 -7.75 -2.60 -9.55
CA PHE A 102 -9.11 -2.10 -9.36
C PHE A 102 -10.15 -3.21 -9.56
N GLU A 103 -9.70 -4.31 -10.12
CA GLU A 103 -10.43 -5.56 -10.30
C GLU A 103 -9.58 -6.72 -9.79
N PRO A 104 -10.23 -7.83 -9.39
CA PRO A 104 -9.51 -9.07 -9.10
C PRO A 104 -8.72 -9.54 -10.33
N TRP A 105 -7.58 -10.18 -10.08
CA TRP A 105 -6.76 -10.74 -11.17
C TRP A 105 -6.89 -12.27 -11.29
N LEU A 106 -7.40 -12.94 -10.25
CA LEU A 106 -7.71 -14.37 -10.28
C LEU A 106 -9.04 -14.64 -10.99
N GLY A 107 -9.00 -15.47 -12.02
CA GLY A 107 -10.18 -15.82 -12.82
C GLY A 107 -9.80 -16.05 -14.26
N SER A 108 -10.78 -16.23 -15.17
CA SER A 108 -10.47 -16.26 -16.59
C SER A 108 -10.20 -14.84 -17.12
N PRO A 109 -9.41 -14.70 -18.21
CA PRO A 109 -9.20 -13.39 -18.84
C PRO A 109 -10.48 -12.64 -19.20
N GLU A 110 -11.59 -13.39 -19.40
CA GLU A 110 -12.88 -12.81 -19.79
C GLU A 110 -13.64 -12.24 -18.57
N ASP A 111 -13.32 -12.66 -17.36
CA ASP A 111 -14.08 -12.29 -16.16
C ASP A 111 -13.85 -10.83 -15.75
N PHE A 112 -12.65 -10.29 -16.00
CA PHE A 112 -12.27 -8.95 -15.59
C PHE A 112 -11.66 -8.15 -16.74
N PHE A 113 -12.02 -6.87 -16.81
CA PHE A 113 -11.59 -6.00 -17.89
C PHE A 113 -10.07 -5.82 -17.93
N GLU A 114 -9.41 -5.68 -16.76
CA GLU A 114 -7.94 -5.55 -16.66
C GLU A 114 -7.23 -6.77 -17.25
N ASN A 115 -7.71 -7.98 -16.94
CA ASN A 115 -7.18 -9.23 -17.47
C ASN A 115 -7.40 -9.32 -19.00
N ARG A 116 -8.61 -8.98 -19.46
CA ARG A 116 -8.96 -8.99 -20.88
C ARG A 116 -8.11 -7.99 -21.68
N MET A 117 -7.98 -6.77 -21.18
CA MET A 117 -7.16 -5.72 -21.81
C MET A 117 -5.72 -6.19 -21.98
N ALA A 118 -5.12 -6.78 -20.94
CA ALA A 118 -3.78 -7.33 -21.02
C ALA A 118 -3.72 -8.52 -21.99
N SER A 119 -4.72 -9.44 -21.97
CA SER A 119 -4.76 -10.61 -22.87
C SER A 119 -4.87 -10.22 -24.34
N GLU A 120 -5.56 -9.15 -24.67
CA GLU A 120 -5.70 -8.59 -26.02
C GLU A 120 -4.53 -7.66 -26.38
N ASN A 121 -3.58 -7.45 -25.49
CA ASN A 121 -2.49 -6.48 -25.63
C ASN A 121 -2.99 -5.03 -25.88
N SER A 122 -4.14 -4.70 -25.31
CA SER A 122 -4.72 -3.36 -25.35
C SER A 122 -4.17 -2.51 -24.22
N THR A 123 -3.80 -1.29 -24.50
CA THR A 123 -3.30 -0.34 -23.50
C THR A 123 -4.37 0.65 -23.02
N GLY A 124 -5.62 0.40 -23.30
CA GLY A 124 -6.71 1.27 -22.86
C GLY A 124 -7.57 1.84 -23.97
N PRO A 125 -8.42 2.83 -23.69
CA PRO A 125 -8.57 3.51 -22.39
C PRO A 125 -9.27 2.67 -21.32
N HIS A 126 -8.97 2.96 -20.05
CA HIS A 126 -9.61 2.30 -18.89
C HIS A 126 -9.64 3.21 -17.67
N ARG A 127 -10.78 3.36 -17.01
CA ARG A 127 -10.98 4.10 -15.75
C ARG A 127 -10.38 5.52 -15.73
N GLY A 128 -10.43 6.21 -16.88
CA GLY A 128 -9.90 7.56 -17.05
C GLY A 128 -8.43 7.60 -17.49
N PHE A 129 -7.71 6.47 -17.50
CA PHE A 129 -6.40 6.39 -18.10
C PHE A 129 -6.49 6.18 -19.60
N ASP A 130 -5.78 7.03 -20.37
CA ASP A 130 -5.64 6.86 -21.83
C ASP A 130 -4.72 5.70 -22.16
N HIS A 131 -3.76 5.41 -21.26
CA HIS A 131 -2.75 4.37 -21.44
C HIS A 131 -2.52 3.60 -20.15
N MET A 132 -2.61 2.29 -20.23
CA MET A 132 -2.29 1.38 -19.12
C MET A 132 -1.46 0.21 -19.59
N GLU A 133 -0.35 -0.07 -18.89
CA GLU A 133 0.42 -1.30 -19.04
C GLU A 133 0.58 -1.94 -17.67
N LEU A 134 0.01 -3.13 -17.51
CA LEU A 134 -0.18 -3.77 -16.22
C LEU A 134 0.95 -4.74 -15.88
N ALA A 135 1.39 -4.73 -14.63
CA ALA A 135 2.25 -5.72 -14.01
C ALA A 135 1.65 -6.17 -12.67
N ASN A 136 1.68 -7.47 -12.41
CA ASN A 136 1.30 -8.11 -11.15
C ASN A 136 2.44 -9.04 -10.71
N HIS A 137 2.39 -9.53 -9.48
CA HIS A 137 3.39 -10.47 -8.94
C HIS A 137 3.37 -11.86 -9.57
N PHE A 138 2.25 -12.27 -10.15
CA PHE A 138 2.03 -13.63 -10.60
C PHE A 138 1.81 -13.70 -12.10
N PHE A 139 2.25 -14.81 -12.70
CA PHE A 139 2.11 -15.09 -14.12
C PHE A 139 0.95 -16.05 -14.36
N GLU A 140 -0.18 -15.53 -14.81
CA GLU A 140 -1.31 -16.33 -15.27
C GLU A 140 -1.89 -15.84 -16.62
N GLY A 141 -1.11 -15.07 -17.38
CA GLY A 141 -1.57 -14.51 -18.64
C GLY A 141 -2.48 -13.28 -18.46
N HIS A 142 -2.44 -12.63 -17.29
CA HIS A 142 -3.35 -11.56 -16.89
C HIS A 142 -2.72 -10.18 -16.82
N SER A 143 -1.48 -10.03 -17.24
CA SER A 143 -0.81 -8.73 -17.29
C SER A 143 -0.02 -8.50 -18.57
N HIS A 144 0.29 -7.24 -18.89
CA HIS A 144 1.15 -6.90 -20.01
C HIS A 144 2.58 -7.39 -19.77
N TYR A 145 3.00 -7.40 -18.50
CA TYR A 145 4.29 -7.95 -18.13
C TYR A 145 4.36 -9.46 -18.36
N ASP A 146 3.29 -10.22 -18.10
CA ASP A 146 3.20 -11.63 -18.47
C ASP A 146 3.48 -11.87 -19.95
N LYS A 147 2.84 -11.06 -20.80
CA LYS A 147 3.05 -11.14 -22.25
C LYS A 147 4.44 -10.71 -22.68
N TYR A 148 4.99 -9.69 -22.03
CA TYR A 148 6.39 -9.31 -22.27
C TYR A 148 7.32 -10.49 -21.98
N MET A 149 7.06 -11.24 -20.93
CA MET A 149 7.85 -12.43 -20.56
C MET A 149 7.67 -13.63 -21.49
N ASP A 150 6.69 -13.64 -22.40
CA ASP A 150 6.58 -14.68 -23.45
C ASP A 150 7.78 -14.69 -24.40
N ALA A 151 8.46 -13.55 -24.54
CA ALA A 151 9.73 -13.45 -25.26
C ALA A 151 10.92 -14.13 -24.53
N TYR A 152 10.75 -14.46 -23.23
CA TYR A 152 11.76 -15.02 -22.33
C TYR A 152 11.24 -16.29 -21.64
N PRO A 153 10.91 -17.36 -22.39
CA PRO A 153 10.17 -18.52 -21.83
C PRO A 153 10.96 -19.31 -20.79
N GLU A 154 12.28 -19.25 -20.80
CA GLU A 154 13.11 -19.90 -19.76
C GLU A 154 13.08 -19.12 -18.47
N GLN A 155 13.23 -17.80 -18.55
CA GLN A 155 13.18 -16.88 -17.44
C GLN A 155 11.78 -16.84 -16.82
N LYS A 156 10.73 -16.85 -17.65
CA LYS A 156 9.33 -16.90 -17.19
C LYS A 156 9.08 -18.11 -16.30
N ARG A 157 9.70 -19.27 -16.56
CA ARG A 157 9.60 -20.47 -15.71
C ARG A 157 10.36 -20.36 -14.39
N ALA A 158 11.27 -19.37 -14.24
CA ALA A 158 12.01 -19.18 -13.01
C ALA A 158 11.19 -18.49 -11.91
N PHE A 159 10.11 -17.80 -12.29
CA PHE A 159 9.24 -17.09 -11.35
C PHE A 159 8.58 -18.03 -10.34
N TYR A 160 8.10 -17.42 -9.26
CA TYR A 160 7.39 -18.14 -8.22
C TYR A 160 6.20 -18.91 -8.83
N PRO A 161 6.13 -20.23 -8.64
CA PRO A 161 5.03 -21.00 -9.19
C PRO A 161 3.76 -20.64 -8.44
N MET A 162 2.84 -19.95 -9.11
CA MET A 162 1.52 -19.81 -8.55
C MET A 162 0.87 -21.18 -8.43
N VAL A 163 0.74 -21.63 -7.21
CA VAL A 163 0.09 -22.90 -6.92
C VAL A 163 -1.41 -22.65 -6.97
N THR A 164 -1.97 -22.77 -8.17
CA THR A 164 -3.42 -22.76 -8.41
C THR A 164 -4.15 -23.91 -7.71
N ASN A 165 -3.42 -24.84 -7.14
CA ASN A 165 -3.95 -25.99 -6.44
C ASN A 165 -4.18 -25.71 -4.95
N LYS A 166 -5.34 -25.15 -4.63
CA LYS A 166 -6.01 -25.29 -3.33
C LYS A 166 -5.23 -24.80 -2.10
N GLY A 167 -4.69 -23.59 -2.14
CA GLY A 167 -4.27 -22.90 -0.92
C GLY A 167 -2.92 -23.35 -0.35
N GLN A 168 -2.07 -23.97 -1.13
CA GLN A 168 -0.71 -24.35 -0.73
C GLN A 168 0.32 -23.46 -1.40
N ASN A 169 0.56 -22.30 -0.81
CA ASN A 169 1.57 -21.39 -1.36
C ASN A 169 2.68 -21.11 -0.32
N THR A 170 3.30 -22.19 0.16
CA THR A 170 4.43 -22.14 1.11
C THR A 170 5.76 -22.51 0.47
N ALA A 171 5.81 -22.64 -0.86
CA ALA A 171 7.04 -22.99 -1.56
C ALA A 171 8.16 -21.98 -1.26
N SER A 172 9.40 -22.46 -1.21
CA SER A 172 10.58 -21.65 -0.94
C SER A 172 11.80 -22.17 -1.72
N LYS A 173 12.63 -21.23 -2.16
CA LYS A 173 14.01 -21.45 -2.60
C LYS A 173 15.01 -20.70 -1.70
N GLY A 174 14.51 -20.10 -0.63
CA GLY A 174 15.33 -19.39 0.35
C GLY A 174 16.26 -20.32 1.13
N ALA A 175 17.29 -19.75 1.72
CA ALA A 175 18.30 -20.50 2.49
C ALA A 175 17.73 -21.06 3.80
N THR A 176 16.67 -20.44 4.35
CA THR A 176 16.04 -20.86 5.62
C THR A 176 14.78 -21.69 5.42
N GLY A 177 14.29 -21.79 4.18
CA GLY A 177 12.98 -22.36 3.87
C GLY A 177 11.81 -21.43 4.23
N ALA A 178 12.06 -20.13 4.38
CA ALA A 178 11.00 -19.14 4.61
C ALA A 178 9.98 -19.16 3.47
N THR A 179 8.69 -19.17 3.84
CA THR A 179 7.60 -19.22 2.86
C THR A 179 7.72 -18.08 1.83
N GLN A 180 7.46 -18.40 0.57
CA GLN A 180 7.43 -17.43 -0.54
C GLN A 180 8.75 -16.65 -0.80
N VAL A 181 9.86 -17.04 -0.18
CA VAL A 181 11.19 -16.55 -0.56
C VAL A 181 11.67 -17.33 -1.77
N TRP A 182 11.83 -16.64 -2.92
CA TRP A 182 12.03 -17.30 -4.20
C TRP A 182 13.03 -16.56 -5.11
N PRO A 183 14.32 -16.49 -4.77
CA PRO A 183 15.32 -15.89 -5.66
C PRO A 183 15.28 -16.51 -7.05
N MET A 184 15.21 -15.66 -8.09
CA MET A 184 15.03 -16.08 -9.46
C MET A 184 16.32 -15.95 -10.27
N ASP A 185 16.60 -16.93 -11.12
CA ASP A 185 17.69 -16.84 -12.10
C ASP A 185 17.24 -16.09 -13.36
N ILE A 186 17.02 -14.80 -13.20
CA ILE A 186 16.65 -13.88 -14.27
C ILE A 186 17.59 -12.67 -14.32
N PRO A 187 17.84 -12.09 -15.51
CA PRO A 187 18.49 -10.79 -15.61
C PRO A 187 17.63 -9.70 -14.98
N ARG A 188 18.29 -8.74 -14.36
CA ARG A 188 17.60 -7.62 -13.71
C ARG A 188 16.78 -6.76 -14.69
N ASP A 189 17.31 -6.52 -15.89
CA ASP A 189 16.69 -5.65 -16.88
C ASP A 189 15.34 -6.15 -17.43
N ILE A 190 14.98 -7.40 -17.16
CA ILE A 190 13.65 -7.95 -17.44
C ILE A 190 12.80 -8.17 -16.18
N TYR A 191 13.29 -7.83 -14.99
CA TYR A 191 12.53 -7.91 -13.75
C TYR A 191 11.41 -6.85 -13.71
N HIS A 192 10.27 -7.18 -13.11
CA HIS A 192 9.08 -6.33 -13.23
C HIS A 192 9.26 -4.91 -12.67
N THR A 193 10.07 -4.73 -11.62
CA THR A 193 10.38 -3.39 -11.08
C THR A 193 11.12 -2.52 -12.09
N ASP A 194 12.16 -3.05 -12.76
CA ASP A 194 12.85 -2.33 -13.85
C ASP A 194 11.95 -2.16 -15.07
N TRP A 195 11.11 -3.14 -15.38
CA TRP A 195 10.15 -3.05 -16.48
C TRP A 195 9.16 -1.89 -16.25
N VAL A 196 8.60 -1.74 -15.06
CA VAL A 196 7.70 -0.61 -14.71
C VAL A 196 8.41 0.73 -14.94
N SER A 197 9.65 0.88 -14.49
CA SER A 197 10.46 2.08 -14.77
C SER A 197 10.66 2.31 -16.26
N GLN A 198 11.02 1.28 -17.03
CA GLN A 198 11.22 1.36 -18.47
C GLN A 198 9.94 1.75 -19.20
N ARG A 199 8.77 1.16 -18.84
CA ARG A 199 7.49 1.50 -19.46
C ARG A 199 7.08 2.93 -19.13
N THR A 200 7.30 3.36 -17.87
CA THR A 200 7.07 4.75 -17.46
C THR A 200 7.91 5.72 -18.29
N LYS A 201 9.21 5.49 -18.41
CA LYS A 201 10.09 6.33 -19.25
C LYS A 201 9.67 6.32 -20.72
N SER A 202 9.26 5.16 -21.23
CA SER A 202 8.78 5.02 -22.62
C SER A 202 7.54 5.86 -22.87
N TRP A 203 6.54 5.78 -21.98
CA TRP A 203 5.33 6.59 -22.10
C TRP A 203 5.61 8.09 -21.93
N LEU A 204 6.39 8.46 -20.89
CA LEU A 204 6.83 9.85 -20.71
C LEU A 204 7.57 10.38 -21.95
N GLY A 205 8.36 9.55 -22.61
CA GLY A 205 9.07 9.91 -23.84
C GLY A 205 8.15 10.30 -25.01
N THR A 206 6.89 9.89 -24.99
CA THR A 206 5.88 10.27 -26.01
C THR A 206 5.16 11.57 -25.65
N GLN A 207 5.36 12.12 -24.43
CA GLN A 207 4.68 13.31 -23.99
C GLN A 207 5.38 14.58 -24.52
N SER A 208 4.60 15.64 -24.69
CA SER A 208 5.08 16.98 -25.07
C SER A 208 5.01 17.95 -23.91
N SER A 209 5.72 19.06 -24.00
CA SER A 209 5.65 20.16 -23.01
C SER A 209 4.36 20.97 -23.08
N ASP A 210 3.55 20.78 -24.12
CA ASP A 210 2.39 21.64 -24.40
C ASP A 210 1.12 21.17 -23.69
N LYS A 211 1.12 19.95 -23.21
CA LYS A 211 -0.02 19.33 -22.54
C LYS A 211 0.42 18.70 -21.23
N PRO A 212 -0.26 19.02 -20.10
CA PRO A 212 0.07 18.38 -18.83
C PRO A 212 -0.28 16.90 -18.84
N TRP A 213 0.37 16.16 -17.97
CA TRP A 213 0.11 14.73 -17.83
C TRP A 213 0.02 14.32 -16.36
N PHE A 214 -0.79 13.27 -16.12
CA PHE A 214 -0.86 12.52 -14.89
C PHE A 214 -0.39 11.09 -15.17
N CYS A 215 0.67 10.69 -14.51
CA CYS A 215 1.25 9.35 -14.60
C CYS A 215 1.22 8.68 -13.23
N TRP A 216 0.60 7.51 -13.16
CA TRP A 216 0.70 6.64 -11.98
C TRP A 216 1.69 5.52 -12.29
N MET A 217 2.89 5.60 -11.71
CA MET A 217 3.91 4.59 -11.71
C MET A 217 3.71 3.71 -10.48
N SER A 218 3.27 2.46 -10.68
CA SER A 218 2.79 1.60 -9.60
C SER A 218 3.57 0.28 -9.58
N PHE A 219 4.46 0.14 -8.61
CA PHE A 219 5.23 -1.08 -8.44
C PHE A 219 4.38 -2.18 -7.77
N PRO A 220 4.48 -3.44 -8.23
CA PRO A 220 3.96 -4.57 -7.48
C PRO A 220 4.78 -4.86 -6.22
N ASP A 221 6.10 -4.64 -6.23
CA ASP A 221 6.97 -4.82 -5.07
C ASP A 221 6.76 -3.73 -3.99
N PRO A 222 7.18 -4.03 -2.72
CA PRO A 222 7.79 -5.26 -2.18
C PRO A 222 6.77 -6.29 -1.67
N HIS A 223 5.63 -6.46 -2.31
CA HIS A 223 4.62 -7.46 -1.95
C HIS A 223 5.16 -8.88 -2.23
N HIS A 224 4.88 -9.82 -1.32
CA HIS A 224 5.19 -11.25 -1.55
C HIS A 224 4.50 -11.80 -2.83
N PRO A 225 5.06 -12.85 -3.47
CA PRO A 225 6.28 -13.58 -3.11
C PRO A 225 7.51 -12.72 -3.25
N TRP A 226 8.49 -12.92 -2.37
CA TRP A 226 9.77 -12.22 -2.41
C TRP A 226 10.67 -12.90 -3.44
N ASP A 227 10.58 -12.47 -4.69
CA ASP A 227 11.08 -13.21 -5.86
C ASP A 227 12.11 -12.41 -6.67
N ILE A 228 13.03 -11.75 -5.98
CA ILE A 228 14.09 -10.93 -6.57
C ILE A 228 15.01 -11.71 -7.53
N PRO A 229 15.66 -11.04 -8.50
CA PRO A 229 16.75 -11.63 -9.25
C PRO A 229 17.88 -12.13 -8.34
N ALA A 230 18.29 -13.38 -8.47
CA ALA A 230 19.31 -14.00 -7.62
C ALA A 230 20.67 -13.26 -7.65
N SER A 231 20.95 -12.53 -8.73
CA SER A 231 22.13 -11.66 -8.83
C SER A 231 22.17 -10.56 -7.76
N GLU A 232 21.02 -10.17 -7.21
CA GLU A 232 20.89 -9.07 -6.26
C GLU A 232 21.03 -9.50 -4.79
N LEU A 233 21.05 -10.82 -4.52
CA LEU A 233 21.21 -11.37 -3.16
C LEU A 233 22.49 -10.89 -2.44
N HIS A 234 23.49 -10.46 -3.19
CA HIS A 234 24.74 -9.96 -2.61
C HIS A 234 24.59 -8.62 -1.88
N ARG A 235 23.49 -7.89 -2.08
CA ARG A 235 23.27 -6.55 -1.51
C ARG A 235 23.12 -6.59 0.00
N ILE A 236 22.34 -7.56 0.49
CA ILE A 236 22.01 -7.67 1.91
C ILE A 236 22.17 -9.14 2.34
N ASN A 237 23.12 -9.37 3.27
CA ASN A 237 23.23 -10.68 3.88
C ASN A 237 22.13 -10.83 4.95
N TRP A 238 21.21 -11.74 4.75
CA TRP A 238 20.07 -11.94 5.64
C TRP A 238 20.47 -12.21 7.11
N LYS A 239 21.64 -12.78 7.35
CA LYS A 239 22.15 -13.07 8.72
C LYS A 239 22.43 -11.81 9.51
N ASP A 240 22.71 -10.69 8.82
CA ASP A 240 23.04 -9.41 9.41
C ASP A 240 21.82 -8.51 9.58
N VAL A 241 20.65 -8.92 9.05
CA VAL A 241 19.42 -8.15 9.19
C VAL A 241 18.90 -8.26 10.63
N PRO A 242 18.64 -7.12 11.29
CA PRO A 242 18.07 -7.14 12.63
C PRO A 242 16.65 -7.71 12.59
N LEU A 243 16.28 -8.42 13.64
CA LEU A 243 14.87 -8.81 13.82
C LEU A 243 13.99 -7.57 14.03
N PRO A 244 12.74 -7.59 13.60
CA PRO A 244 11.78 -6.55 13.93
C PRO A 244 11.72 -6.33 15.45
N ARG A 245 11.50 -5.07 15.86
CA ARG A 245 11.47 -4.71 17.29
C ARG A 245 10.38 -5.44 18.06
N LEU A 246 9.30 -5.77 17.39
CA LEU A 246 8.14 -6.48 17.94
C LEU A 246 8.19 -8.01 17.68
N TYR A 247 9.35 -8.55 17.33
CA TYR A 247 9.61 -9.98 17.25
C TYR A 247 10.44 -10.44 18.43
N SER A 248 10.13 -11.59 18.99
CA SER A 248 10.92 -12.21 20.06
C SER A 248 11.05 -13.71 19.88
N GLU A 249 12.28 -14.23 20.01
CA GLU A 249 12.51 -15.69 20.11
C GLU A 249 12.04 -16.25 21.46
N ASN A 250 11.83 -15.40 22.48
CA ASN A 250 11.17 -15.78 23.71
C ASN A 250 9.65 -15.88 23.48
N ARG A 251 9.19 -17.11 23.27
CA ARG A 251 7.76 -17.41 23.01
C ARG A 251 6.83 -16.84 24.06
N SER A 252 7.18 -16.92 25.35
CA SER A 252 6.33 -16.42 26.44
C SER A 252 6.20 -14.91 26.41
N LEU A 253 7.26 -14.19 25.99
CA LEU A 253 7.19 -12.74 25.84
C LEU A 253 6.29 -12.35 24.66
N LEU A 254 6.46 -13.02 23.52
CA LEU A 254 5.64 -12.78 22.34
C LEU A 254 4.16 -13.07 22.62
N GLU A 255 3.86 -14.18 23.28
CA GLU A 255 2.50 -14.51 23.71
C GLU A 255 1.93 -13.50 24.73
N SER A 256 2.77 -12.90 25.59
CA SER A 256 2.31 -11.85 26.49
C SER A 256 1.86 -10.59 25.73
N TRP A 257 2.54 -10.20 24.67
CA TRP A 257 2.10 -9.10 23.80
C TRP A 257 0.80 -9.41 23.06
N LEU A 258 0.67 -10.66 22.54
CA LEU A 258 -0.54 -11.10 21.85
C LEU A 258 -1.76 -11.19 22.78
N ASN A 259 -1.55 -11.40 24.09
CA ASN A 259 -2.65 -11.42 25.08
C ASN A 259 -3.23 -10.02 25.35
N GLU A 260 -2.49 -8.95 25.05
CA GLU A 260 -3.00 -7.57 25.10
C GLU A 260 -3.83 -7.22 23.85
N LYS A 261 -3.81 -8.07 22.82
CA LYS A 261 -4.51 -7.88 21.56
C LYS A 261 -5.86 -8.61 21.54
N PRO A 262 -6.81 -8.19 20.67
CA PRO A 262 -8.04 -8.94 20.44
C PRO A 262 -7.78 -10.37 19.99
N ALA A 263 -8.74 -11.26 20.25
CA ALA A 263 -8.57 -12.72 20.16
C ALA A 263 -8.09 -13.24 18.78
N HIS A 264 -8.46 -12.58 17.68
CA HIS A 264 -8.07 -13.01 16.34
C HIS A 264 -6.56 -12.92 16.09
N TRP A 265 -5.84 -12.04 16.79
CA TRP A 265 -4.38 -11.93 16.70
C TRP A 265 -3.72 -13.24 17.12
N ARG A 266 -4.08 -13.73 18.30
CA ARG A 266 -3.57 -15.00 18.82
C ARG A 266 -4.03 -16.17 17.97
N GLY A 267 -5.30 -16.14 17.54
CA GLY A 267 -5.85 -17.20 16.68
C GLY A 267 -5.13 -17.34 15.34
N TYR A 268 -4.71 -16.23 14.73
CA TYR A 268 -3.87 -16.27 13.53
C TYR A 268 -2.46 -16.74 13.85
N PHE A 269 -1.87 -16.25 14.95
CA PHE A 269 -0.53 -16.62 15.35
C PHE A 269 -0.37 -18.13 15.56
N ASP A 270 -1.30 -18.79 16.25
CA ASP A 270 -1.25 -20.22 16.55
C ASP A 270 -1.96 -21.12 15.53
N GLY A 271 -2.54 -20.51 14.48
CA GLY A 271 -3.23 -21.23 13.40
C GLY A 271 -4.62 -21.74 13.77
N SER A 272 -5.16 -21.40 14.95
CA SER A 272 -6.53 -21.78 15.35
C SER A 272 -7.61 -20.99 14.61
N LEU A 273 -7.27 -19.80 14.10
CA LEU A 273 -8.11 -18.97 13.24
C LEU A 273 -7.33 -18.57 11.98
N TRP A 274 -7.89 -18.86 10.84
CA TRP A 274 -7.35 -18.33 9.58
C TRP A 274 -8.03 -17.01 9.26
N THR A 275 -7.42 -15.90 9.67
CA THR A 275 -7.97 -14.54 9.53
C THR A 275 -7.31 -13.72 8.44
N ASN A 276 -6.26 -14.24 7.83
CA ASN A 276 -5.52 -13.55 6.79
C ASN A 276 -5.67 -14.26 5.44
N LEU A 277 -6.45 -13.68 4.52
CA LEU A 277 -6.72 -14.25 3.19
C LEU A 277 -5.50 -14.27 2.27
N GLU A 278 -4.51 -13.44 2.54
CA GLU A 278 -3.25 -13.36 1.79
C GLU A 278 -2.24 -14.41 2.28
N SER A 279 -2.50 -15.02 3.42
CA SER A 279 -1.66 -16.07 3.99
C SER A 279 -2.07 -17.45 3.46
N PRO A 280 -1.10 -18.30 3.08
CA PRO A 280 -1.39 -19.71 2.84
C PRO A 280 -2.05 -20.36 4.06
N ARG A 281 -3.03 -21.23 3.85
CA ARG A 281 -3.75 -21.89 4.96
C ARG A 281 -2.87 -22.76 5.85
N GLU A 282 -1.83 -23.32 5.27
CA GLU A 282 -0.88 -24.23 5.94
C GLU A 282 0.23 -23.45 6.68
N PHE A 283 0.31 -22.15 6.47
CA PHE A 283 1.28 -21.30 7.15
C PHE A 283 0.79 -20.98 8.56
N ILE A 284 1.57 -21.37 9.55
CA ILE A 284 1.32 -21.05 10.97
C ILE A 284 2.42 -20.09 11.41
N PRO A 285 2.11 -18.82 11.67
CA PRO A 285 3.11 -17.83 12.10
C PRO A 285 3.95 -18.25 13.29
N ALA A 286 3.34 -18.97 14.23
CA ALA A 286 4.02 -19.47 15.41
C ALA A 286 5.17 -20.47 15.15
N ASP A 287 5.19 -21.08 13.97
CA ASP A 287 6.24 -22.01 13.56
C ASP A 287 7.41 -21.31 12.85
N MET A 288 7.27 -20.00 12.58
CA MET A 288 8.28 -19.21 11.91
C MET A 288 9.51 -18.99 12.80
N THR A 289 10.68 -19.28 12.28
CA THR A 289 11.94 -19.08 12.99
C THR A 289 12.48 -17.64 12.80
N ALA A 290 13.33 -17.20 13.71
CA ALA A 290 14.00 -15.90 13.61
C ALA A 290 14.81 -15.76 12.31
N ASP A 291 15.44 -16.83 11.84
CA ASP A 291 16.21 -16.83 10.59
C ASP A 291 15.30 -16.69 9.36
N GLN A 292 14.11 -17.28 9.38
CA GLN A 292 13.11 -17.07 8.33
C GLN A 292 12.62 -15.62 8.30
N VAL A 293 12.37 -15.01 9.48
CA VAL A 293 12.03 -13.58 9.58
C VAL A 293 13.13 -12.70 9.01
N ARG A 294 14.41 -12.98 9.37
CA ARG A 294 15.55 -12.22 8.82
C ARG A 294 15.67 -12.35 7.30
N GLU A 295 15.47 -13.56 6.76
CA GLU A 295 15.56 -13.79 5.32
C GLU A 295 14.45 -13.06 4.55
N ILE A 296 13.19 -13.13 5.02
CA ILE A 296 12.07 -12.38 4.45
C ILE A 296 12.38 -10.88 4.45
N ASN A 297 12.83 -10.36 5.60
CA ASN A 297 13.17 -8.94 5.71
C ASN A 297 14.33 -8.54 4.79
N ALA A 298 15.34 -9.40 4.64
CA ALA A 298 16.44 -9.15 3.69
C ALA A 298 15.93 -9.05 2.25
N MET A 299 15.06 -9.96 1.83
CA MET A 299 14.47 -9.95 0.50
C MET A 299 13.66 -8.67 0.27
N THR A 300 12.78 -8.32 1.19
CA THR A 300 11.99 -7.08 1.14
C THR A 300 12.87 -5.82 1.07
N HIS A 301 13.96 -5.79 1.84
CA HIS A 301 14.88 -4.65 1.80
C HIS A 301 15.64 -4.57 0.47
N ILE A 302 15.98 -5.69 -0.15
CA ILE A 302 16.57 -5.70 -1.49
C ILE A 302 15.54 -5.16 -2.50
N GLU A 303 14.28 -5.60 -2.47
CA GLU A 303 13.22 -5.05 -3.33
C GLU A 303 13.07 -3.54 -3.15
N ASN A 304 13.13 -3.04 -1.91
CA ASN A 304 13.11 -1.60 -1.63
C ASN A 304 14.28 -0.85 -2.29
N GLU A 305 15.48 -1.44 -2.31
CA GLU A 305 16.62 -0.86 -3.04
C GLU A 305 16.41 -0.87 -4.55
N LEU A 306 15.85 -1.95 -5.11
CA LEU A 306 15.55 -2.03 -6.55
C LEU A 306 14.50 -0.99 -6.95
N ILE A 307 13.47 -0.78 -6.12
CA ILE A 307 12.47 0.28 -6.30
C ILE A 307 13.14 1.66 -6.24
N ASP A 308 14.01 1.91 -5.26
CA ASP A 308 14.72 3.19 -5.13
C ASP A 308 15.52 3.52 -6.39
N GLU A 309 16.24 2.54 -6.94
CA GLU A 309 17.00 2.71 -8.17
C GLU A 309 16.08 2.97 -9.38
N ALA A 310 14.96 2.25 -9.49
CA ALA A 310 13.96 2.44 -10.54
C ALA A 310 13.30 3.83 -10.45
N VAL A 311 13.03 4.33 -9.25
CA VAL A 311 12.57 5.71 -9.00
C VAL A 311 13.65 6.70 -9.44
N GLY A 312 14.90 6.47 -9.04
CA GLY A 312 16.04 7.30 -9.44
C GLY A 312 16.20 7.41 -10.96
N ASP A 313 15.98 6.33 -11.67
CA ASP A 313 16.01 6.26 -13.15
C ASP A 313 14.95 7.17 -13.79
N VAL A 314 13.71 7.13 -13.28
CA VAL A 314 12.64 7.99 -13.79
C VAL A 314 12.89 9.47 -13.45
N ILE A 315 13.36 9.76 -12.24
CA ILE A 315 13.77 11.12 -11.85
C ILE A 315 14.89 11.63 -12.76
N GLY A 316 15.90 10.81 -13.04
CA GLY A 316 16.97 11.11 -13.98
C GLY A 316 16.45 11.43 -15.40
N PHE A 317 15.44 10.66 -15.85
CA PHE A 317 14.77 10.93 -17.12
C PHE A 317 14.04 12.30 -17.10
N LEU A 318 13.29 12.63 -16.06
CA LEU A 318 12.62 13.92 -15.89
C LEU A 318 13.63 15.09 -15.90
N HIS A 319 14.76 14.93 -15.24
CA HIS A 319 15.87 15.90 -15.27
C HIS A 319 16.39 16.08 -16.72
N SER A 320 16.62 15.01 -17.47
CA SER A 320 17.11 15.06 -18.84
C SER A 320 16.16 15.80 -19.79
N LYS A 321 14.85 15.76 -19.50
CA LYS A 321 13.80 16.48 -20.22
C LYS A 321 13.57 17.89 -19.70
N GLN A 322 14.23 18.32 -18.62
CA GLN A 322 13.99 19.58 -17.88
C GLN A 322 12.56 19.70 -17.32
N TRP A 323 11.91 18.58 -17.06
CA TRP A 323 10.52 18.53 -16.60
C TRP A 323 10.36 18.65 -15.08
N MET A 324 11.45 18.49 -14.31
CA MET A 324 11.42 18.67 -12.86
C MET A 324 10.85 20.02 -12.43
N LYS A 325 11.06 21.06 -13.26
CA LYS A 325 10.55 22.40 -12.98
C LYS A 325 9.04 22.46 -12.86
N ASN A 326 8.34 21.59 -13.60
CA ASN A 326 6.88 21.62 -13.73
C ASN A 326 6.22 20.28 -13.38
N THR A 327 6.87 19.43 -12.61
CA THR A 327 6.35 18.14 -12.21
C THR A 327 6.30 18.02 -10.70
N ASP A 328 5.10 17.78 -10.17
CA ASP A 328 4.86 17.37 -8.79
C ASP A 328 5.05 15.85 -8.71
N ILE A 329 5.85 15.38 -7.77
CA ILE A 329 6.14 13.94 -7.59
C ILE A 329 5.64 13.52 -6.22
N PHE A 330 4.80 12.50 -6.19
CA PHE A 330 4.31 11.85 -4.97
C PHE A 330 4.91 10.46 -4.87
N PHE A 331 5.34 10.09 -3.68
CA PHE A 331 5.74 8.72 -3.34
C PHE A 331 4.98 8.25 -2.12
N THR A 332 4.32 7.10 -2.23
CA THR A 332 3.63 6.42 -1.13
C THR A 332 3.52 4.91 -1.40
N THR A 333 2.87 4.19 -0.51
CA THR A 333 2.47 2.77 -0.68
C THR A 333 0.99 2.64 -0.44
N ASP A 334 0.34 1.58 -0.89
CA ASP A 334 -1.08 1.37 -0.61
C ASP A 334 -1.35 0.92 0.84
N HIS A 335 -0.49 0.08 1.41
CA HIS A 335 -0.50 -0.33 2.84
C HIS A 335 0.87 -0.85 3.23
N GLY A 336 1.05 -1.13 4.53
CA GLY A 336 2.25 -1.74 5.07
C GLY A 336 2.21 -3.28 5.12
N GLU A 337 3.08 -3.85 5.96
CA GLU A 337 3.31 -5.29 6.15
C GLU A 337 3.66 -5.55 7.62
N LEU A 338 3.19 -6.66 8.20
CA LEU A 338 3.57 -7.06 9.56
C LEU A 338 5.04 -7.48 9.65
N GLN A 339 5.54 -8.20 8.67
CA GLN A 339 6.98 -8.49 8.45
C GLN A 339 7.72 -9.08 9.65
N GLY A 340 7.00 -9.80 10.50
CA GLY A 340 7.50 -10.41 11.74
C GLY A 340 7.07 -9.69 13.02
N ASP A 341 6.50 -8.49 12.95
CA ASP A 341 5.95 -7.82 14.12
C ASP A 341 4.87 -8.69 14.78
N PHE A 342 4.92 -8.78 16.10
CA PHE A 342 4.09 -9.68 16.92
C PHE A 342 4.22 -11.17 16.53
N GLY A 343 5.29 -11.55 15.84
CA GLY A 343 5.47 -12.90 15.28
C GLY A 343 4.55 -13.22 14.12
N LEU A 344 3.93 -12.21 13.52
CA LEU A 344 2.99 -12.33 12.41
C LEU A 344 3.63 -11.94 11.08
N LEU A 345 2.99 -12.32 9.98
CA LEU A 345 3.42 -12.01 8.62
C LEU A 345 2.20 -11.65 7.78
N PHE A 346 2.44 -10.95 6.67
CA PHE A 346 1.43 -10.49 5.75
C PHE A 346 0.56 -9.36 6.32
N LYS A 347 -0.63 -9.20 5.82
CA LYS A 347 -1.60 -8.17 6.16
C LYS A 347 -2.96 -8.78 6.51
N GLY A 348 -3.88 -7.98 6.98
CA GLY A 348 -5.22 -8.45 7.35
C GLY A 348 -5.92 -7.48 8.31
N PRO A 349 -6.90 -7.95 9.07
CA PRO A 349 -7.69 -7.12 9.97
C PRO A 349 -6.92 -6.68 11.23
N TYR A 350 -5.78 -6.03 11.04
CA TYR A 350 -4.89 -5.55 12.10
C TYR A 350 -4.64 -4.07 11.91
N HIS A 351 -5.27 -3.22 12.73
CA HIS A 351 -5.12 -1.77 12.63
C HIS A 351 -3.96 -1.28 13.50
N VAL A 352 -2.74 -1.51 13.02
CA VAL A 352 -1.48 -1.11 13.66
C VAL A 352 -0.60 -0.32 12.70
N ASP A 353 0.33 0.46 13.26
CA ASP A 353 1.24 1.31 12.47
C ASP A 353 1.97 0.53 11.36
N ALA A 354 2.37 -0.72 11.60
CA ALA A 354 3.01 -1.55 10.59
C ALA A 354 2.21 -1.68 9.28
N LEU A 355 0.87 -1.61 9.35
CA LEU A 355 -0.02 -1.71 8.18
C LEU A 355 -0.64 -0.37 7.77
N MET A 356 -0.87 0.53 8.72
CA MET A 356 -1.64 1.76 8.51
C MET A 356 -0.77 2.97 8.23
N HIS A 357 0.39 3.06 8.87
CA HIS A 357 1.29 4.19 8.78
C HIS A 357 2.19 4.07 7.57
N LEU A 358 2.06 5.03 6.64
CA LEU A 358 2.65 4.94 5.31
C LEU A 358 3.83 5.89 5.11
N PRO A 359 4.85 5.51 4.34
CA PRO A 359 5.72 6.50 3.72
C PRO A 359 4.88 7.38 2.80
N PHE A 360 4.99 8.69 2.94
CA PHE A 360 4.19 9.63 2.17
C PHE A 360 4.98 10.92 1.94
N ILE A 361 5.42 11.12 0.70
CA ILE A 361 6.29 12.22 0.30
C ILE A 361 5.66 12.95 -0.87
N TRP A 362 5.63 14.29 -0.82
CA TRP A 362 5.32 15.13 -1.96
C TRP A 362 6.51 16.05 -2.26
N LYS A 363 7.15 15.84 -3.39
CA LYS A 363 8.14 16.76 -3.93
C LYS A 363 7.43 17.70 -4.93
N PRO A 364 7.11 18.94 -4.52
CA PRO A 364 6.45 19.91 -5.40
C PRO A 364 7.32 20.27 -6.61
N ALA A 365 6.66 20.63 -7.71
CA ALA A 365 7.35 21.24 -8.84
C ALA A 365 8.11 22.52 -8.41
N GLU A 366 9.27 22.78 -8.96
CA GLU A 366 10.06 23.98 -8.63
C GLU A 366 9.25 25.26 -8.84
N THR A 367 8.39 25.29 -9.86
CA THR A 367 7.49 26.45 -10.16
C THR A 367 6.38 26.66 -9.12
N ALA A 368 6.14 25.70 -8.24
CA ALA A 368 5.15 25.84 -7.16
C ALA A 368 5.64 26.78 -6.05
N ASN A 369 6.96 26.99 -5.93
CA ASN A 369 7.60 27.78 -4.88
C ASN A 369 7.19 27.35 -3.45
N ILE A 370 7.04 26.04 -3.24
CA ILE A 370 6.77 25.41 -1.95
C ILE A 370 8.09 24.96 -1.36
N SER A 371 8.38 25.37 -0.14
CA SER A 371 9.60 24.99 0.56
C SER A 371 9.49 23.57 1.12
N PRO A 372 10.63 22.83 1.21
CA PRO A 372 10.66 21.56 1.92
C PRO A 372 10.18 21.71 3.37
N ALA A 373 9.42 20.71 3.85
CA ALA A 373 8.84 20.70 5.19
C ALA A 373 8.60 19.27 5.71
N GLU A 374 8.44 19.16 7.02
CA GLU A 374 7.82 17.98 7.64
C GLU A 374 6.42 18.38 8.15
N VAL A 375 5.44 17.52 7.94
CA VAL A 375 4.07 17.69 8.42
C VAL A 375 3.73 16.53 9.34
N ALA A 376 3.47 16.83 10.61
CA ALA A 376 3.16 15.84 11.64
C ALA A 376 1.64 15.63 11.82
N SER A 377 0.83 16.56 11.34
CA SER A 377 -0.63 16.44 11.34
C SER A 377 -1.11 15.26 10.47
N PRO A 378 -2.22 14.58 10.86
CA PRO A 378 -2.74 13.43 10.12
C PRO A 378 -3.16 13.78 8.68
N VAL A 379 -2.78 12.94 7.74
CA VAL A 379 -3.21 12.96 6.34
C VAL A 379 -3.49 11.53 5.86
N GLY A 380 -4.12 11.37 4.69
CA GLY A 380 -4.41 10.04 4.15
C GLY A 380 -4.44 9.99 2.63
N HIS A 381 -4.56 8.78 2.08
CA HIS A 381 -4.74 8.59 0.64
C HIS A 381 -5.96 9.33 0.09
N VAL A 382 -7.00 9.47 0.89
CA VAL A 382 -8.23 10.20 0.56
C VAL A 382 -7.95 11.65 0.13
N ASP A 383 -6.84 12.22 0.57
CA ASP A 383 -6.42 13.60 0.27
C ASP A 383 -5.77 13.76 -1.12
N LEU A 384 -5.33 12.67 -1.76
CA LEU A 384 -4.58 12.73 -3.03
C LEU A 384 -5.41 13.33 -4.16
N ALA A 385 -6.66 12.87 -4.35
CA ALA A 385 -7.50 13.35 -5.44
C ALA A 385 -7.74 14.88 -5.37
N SER A 386 -8.08 15.39 -4.20
CA SER A 386 -8.25 16.84 -3.97
C SER A 386 -6.93 17.61 -4.15
N THR A 387 -5.79 17.02 -3.80
CA THR A 387 -4.47 17.62 -4.02
C THR A 387 -4.15 17.71 -5.51
N PHE A 388 -4.43 16.66 -6.29
CA PHE A 388 -4.22 16.68 -7.74
C PHE A 388 -5.08 17.75 -8.43
N CYS A 389 -6.32 17.93 -7.97
CA CYS A 389 -7.19 19.01 -8.44
C CYS A 389 -6.60 20.39 -8.11
N ALA A 390 -6.10 20.58 -6.89
CA ALA A 390 -5.44 21.84 -6.49
C ALA A 390 -4.19 22.14 -7.35
N ILE A 391 -3.37 21.13 -7.65
CA ILE A 391 -2.21 21.22 -8.55
C ILE A 391 -2.65 21.62 -9.97
N ALA A 392 -3.74 21.04 -10.46
CA ALA A 392 -4.31 21.31 -11.77
C ALA A 392 -5.03 22.68 -11.85
N GLY A 393 -5.31 23.29 -10.70
CA GLY A 393 -6.08 24.55 -10.64
C GLY A 393 -7.58 24.36 -10.97
N ILE A 394 -8.13 23.18 -10.65
CA ILE A 394 -9.53 22.82 -10.88
C ILE A 394 -10.21 22.47 -9.55
N SER A 395 -11.54 22.57 -9.50
CA SER A 395 -12.29 22.14 -8.33
C SER A 395 -12.30 20.60 -8.24
N PRO A 396 -12.18 20.01 -7.05
CA PRO A 396 -12.39 18.56 -6.90
C PRO A 396 -13.85 18.21 -7.24
N PRO A 397 -14.10 16.98 -7.76
CA PRO A 397 -15.45 16.45 -7.89
C PRO A 397 -16.19 16.43 -6.54
N ASP A 398 -17.52 16.59 -6.59
CA ASP A 398 -18.36 16.62 -5.37
C ASP A 398 -18.30 15.36 -4.53
N TYR A 399 -17.89 14.23 -5.10
CA TYR A 399 -17.73 12.98 -4.39
C TYR A 399 -16.43 12.88 -3.58
N CYS A 400 -15.43 13.75 -3.82
CA CYS A 400 -14.17 13.74 -3.07
C CYS A 400 -14.40 14.17 -1.62
N GLU A 401 -13.90 13.39 -0.68
CA GLU A 401 -14.06 13.61 0.78
C GLU A 401 -12.80 14.16 1.42
N GLY A 402 -11.64 13.97 0.78
CA GLY A 402 -10.36 14.47 1.26
C GLY A 402 -10.16 15.97 1.00
N LYS A 403 -9.19 16.56 1.68
CA LYS A 403 -8.75 17.95 1.52
C LYS A 403 -7.40 17.97 0.81
N PRO A 404 -7.05 19.04 0.07
CA PRO A 404 -5.68 19.17 -0.45
C PRO A 404 -4.64 19.03 0.64
N LEU A 405 -3.59 18.27 0.38
CA LEU A 405 -2.49 18.04 1.33
C LEU A 405 -1.88 19.39 1.76
N PRO A 406 -1.62 19.60 3.05
CA PRO A 406 -1.01 20.83 3.54
C PRO A 406 0.47 20.88 3.15
N THR A 407 0.97 22.07 2.84
CA THR A 407 2.37 22.30 2.47
C THR A 407 3.26 22.65 3.66
N SER A 408 2.67 22.80 4.84
CA SER A 408 3.35 23.05 6.09
C SER A 408 2.49 22.61 7.29
N GLU A 409 3.09 22.46 8.45
CA GLU A 409 2.32 22.18 9.68
C GLU A 409 1.34 23.30 10.05
N ASP A 410 1.71 24.57 9.81
CA ASP A 410 0.82 25.72 10.05
C ASP A 410 -0.43 25.63 9.16
N GLU A 411 -0.28 25.25 7.89
CA GLU A 411 -1.42 25.05 6.99
C GLU A 411 -2.27 23.86 7.46
N ALA A 412 -1.66 22.77 7.91
CA ALA A 412 -2.38 21.63 8.44
C ALA A 412 -3.25 22.00 9.66
N VAL A 413 -2.73 22.85 10.55
CA VAL A 413 -3.48 23.41 11.69
C VAL A 413 -4.64 24.28 11.21
N GLN A 414 -4.41 25.16 10.23
CA GLN A 414 -5.47 26.00 9.65
C GLN A 414 -6.56 25.18 8.96
N GLN A 415 -6.20 24.06 8.32
CA GLN A 415 -7.13 23.09 7.74
C GLN A 415 -7.84 22.22 8.79
N GLN A 416 -7.52 22.37 10.09
CA GLN A 416 -8.05 21.55 11.17
C GLN A 416 -7.83 20.04 10.92
N ARG A 417 -6.61 19.66 10.55
CA ARG A 417 -6.24 18.26 10.37
C ARG A 417 -5.93 17.63 11.72
N GLU A 418 -6.95 17.06 12.31
CA GLU A 418 -6.87 16.47 13.64
C GLU A 418 -6.97 14.95 13.65
N ILE A 419 -7.56 14.39 12.60
CA ILE A 419 -7.84 12.94 12.54
C ILE A 419 -7.58 12.38 11.14
N VAL A 420 -7.34 11.06 11.10
CA VAL A 420 -7.45 10.23 9.92
C VAL A 420 -8.16 8.93 10.29
N LEU A 421 -8.96 8.42 9.36
CA LEU A 421 -9.80 7.24 9.54
C LEU A 421 -9.28 6.08 8.72
N THR A 422 -9.37 4.86 9.27
CA THR A 422 -9.10 3.60 8.56
C THR A 422 -10.22 2.62 8.87
N GLU A 423 -10.69 1.91 7.85
CA GLU A 423 -11.80 0.96 7.99
C GLU A 423 -11.40 -0.42 7.47
N TRP A 424 -11.92 -1.45 8.10
CA TRP A 424 -11.93 -2.81 7.60
C TRP A 424 -13.34 -3.38 7.69
N ASP A 425 -13.82 -3.93 6.59
CA ASP A 425 -15.09 -4.66 6.57
C ASP A 425 -14.94 -5.93 5.74
N SER A 426 -15.12 -7.07 6.37
CA SER A 426 -15.13 -8.36 5.71
C SER A 426 -16.30 -9.21 6.18
N GLU A 427 -17.11 -9.68 5.25
CA GLU A 427 -18.24 -10.63 5.47
C GLU A 427 -17.93 -11.93 4.77
N HIS A 428 -16.73 -12.52 4.98
CA HIS A 428 -16.31 -13.62 4.13
C HIS A 428 -15.70 -14.80 4.88
N GLY A 429 -16.39 -15.94 4.85
CA GLY A 429 -15.91 -17.20 5.39
C GLY A 429 -15.56 -17.08 6.90
N PRO A 430 -14.33 -17.47 7.29
CA PRO A 430 -13.91 -17.34 8.68
C PRO A 430 -13.59 -15.92 9.11
N ILE A 431 -13.59 -14.94 8.18
CA ILE A 431 -13.25 -13.55 8.46
C ILE A 431 -14.49 -12.68 8.29
N ASP A 432 -15.33 -12.69 9.32
CA ASP A 432 -16.43 -11.75 9.50
C ASP A 432 -15.99 -10.78 10.58
N MET A 433 -15.42 -9.64 10.15
CA MET A 433 -14.87 -8.62 11.03
C MET A 433 -15.06 -7.22 10.49
N HIS A 434 -15.40 -6.29 11.38
CA HIS A 434 -15.65 -4.89 11.08
C HIS A 434 -14.88 -4.04 12.07
N LEU A 435 -13.83 -3.39 11.59
CA LEU A 435 -12.96 -2.52 12.39
C LEU A 435 -13.09 -1.09 11.87
N LYS A 436 -13.25 -0.15 12.81
CA LYS A 436 -13.22 1.28 12.52
C LYS A 436 -12.17 1.93 13.40
N SER A 437 -11.25 2.66 12.79
CA SER A 437 -10.15 3.29 13.51
C SER A 437 -10.07 4.78 13.27
N ILE A 438 -9.70 5.49 14.30
CA ILE A 438 -9.34 6.90 14.29
C ILE A 438 -7.95 7.09 14.89
N TYR A 439 -7.04 7.68 14.11
CA TYR A 439 -5.83 8.26 14.67
C TYR A 439 -6.07 9.76 14.90
N HIS A 440 -5.79 10.23 16.11
CA HIS A 440 -5.93 11.61 16.49
C HIS A 440 -4.53 12.27 16.62
N ARG A 441 -4.43 13.56 16.24
CA ARG A 441 -3.17 14.32 16.27
C ARG A 441 -2.50 14.38 17.65
N ASP A 442 -3.26 14.16 18.73
CA ASP A 442 -2.70 14.09 20.09
C ASP A 442 -1.91 12.80 20.32
N GLY A 443 -1.86 11.90 19.34
CA GLY A 443 -1.09 10.67 19.36
C GLY A 443 -1.88 9.45 19.81
N PHE A 444 -3.20 9.51 19.88
CA PHE A 444 -4.01 8.33 20.20
C PHE A 444 -4.50 7.62 18.94
N LEU A 445 -4.37 6.29 18.93
CA LEU A 445 -5.00 5.40 17.96
C LEU A 445 -6.09 4.61 18.68
N CYS A 446 -7.34 4.76 18.23
CA CYS A 446 -8.50 4.07 18.77
C CYS A 446 -9.17 3.25 17.67
N THR A 447 -9.35 1.94 17.91
CA THR A 447 -10.03 1.00 17.01
C THR A 447 -11.22 0.37 17.72
N ALA A 448 -12.41 0.57 17.19
CA ALA A 448 -13.63 -0.11 17.64
C ALA A 448 -13.86 -1.37 16.78
N TYR A 449 -14.19 -2.46 17.43
CA TYR A 449 -14.62 -3.71 16.80
C TYR A 449 -16.13 -3.77 16.82
N GLU A 450 -16.77 -3.79 15.65
CA GLU A 450 -18.22 -3.90 15.55
C GLU A 450 -18.65 -5.38 15.68
N LYS A 451 -19.94 -5.59 15.89
CA LYS A 451 -20.49 -6.92 16.11
C LYS A 451 -20.24 -7.84 14.90
N SER A 452 -19.70 -9.02 15.16
CA SER A 452 -19.40 -10.05 14.18
C SER A 452 -19.55 -11.45 14.78
N HIS A 453 -19.05 -12.49 14.12
CA HIS A 453 -18.98 -13.83 14.70
C HIS A 453 -17.97 -13.95 15.87
N LEU A 454 -16.94 -13.13 15.86
CA LEU A 454 -15.86 -13.17 16.85
C LEU A 454 -16.05 -12.16 17.99
N TYR A 455 -16.77 -11.08 17.73
CA TYR A 455 -16.88 -9.92 18.62
C TYR A 455 -18.33 -9.53 18.84
N ASP A 456 -18.67 -9.10 20.06
CA ASP A 456 -20.03 -8.65 20.40
C ASP A 456 -20.23 -7.15 20.19
N GLY A 457 -19.18 -6.40 19.87
CA GLY A 457 -19.18 -4.95 19.66
C GLY A 457 -18.74 -4.13 20.88
N THR A 458 -18.24 -4.79 21.92
CA THR A 458 -17.69 -4.11 23.12
C THR A 458 -16.17 -4.07 23.12
N GLU A 459 -15.54 -4.83 22.26
CA GLU A 459 -14.09 -4.94 22.14
C GLU A 459 -13.50 -3.80 21.30
N GLY A 460 -12.21 -3.56 21.52
CA GLY A 460 -11.45 -2.58 20.78
C GLY A 460 -9.99 -2.51 21.20
N GLU A 461 -9.31 -1.56 20.61
CA GLU A 461 -7.92 -1.24 20.92
C GLU A 461 -7.78 0.28 21.11
N LEU A 462 -7.03 0.67 22.12
CA LEU A 462 -6.68 2.06 22.37
C LEU A 462 -5.19 2.15 22.74
N TYR A 463 -4.44 2.94 22.00
CA TYR A 463 -3.00 3.13 22.21
C TYR A 463 -2.66 4.61 22.31
N ASP A 464 -1.81 4.96 23.29
CA ASP A 464 -1.10 6.23 23.32
C ASP A 464 0.21 6.08 22.55
N MET A 465 0.23 6.48 21.31
CA MET A 465 1.36 6.31 20.37
C MET A 465 2.58 7.16 20.75
N LYS A 466 2.48 8.08 21.72
CA LYS A 466 3.62 8.84 22.26
C LYS A 466 4.35 8.05 23.33
N GLU A 467 3.59 7.39 24.21
CA GLU A 467 4.13 6.62 25.33
C GLU A 467 4.38 5.16 24.93
N ASP A 468 3.55 4.61 24.05
CA ASP A 468 3.62 3.23 23.54
C ASP A 468 3.53 3.20 22.00
N PRO A 469 4.56 3.69 21.29
CA PRO A 469 4.59 3.66 19.83
C PRO A 469 4.62 2.24 19.25
N ASP A 470 4.91 1.25 20.09
CA ASP A 470 4.91 -0.18 19.76
C ASP A 470 3.57 -0.84 19.88
N GLN A 471 2.58 -0.14 20.43
CA GLN A 471 1.22 -0.65 20.60
C GLN A 471 1.18 -1.96 21.41
N LEU A 472 2.02 -2.08 22.45
CA LEU A 472 2.14 -3.28 23.28
C LEU A 472 1.07 -3.36 24.36
N ARG A 473 0.62 -2.20 24.87
CA ARG A 473 -0.36 -2.11 25.95
C ARG A 473 -1.70 -1.59 25.42
N ASN A 474 -2.70 -2.45 25.35
CA ASN A 474 -4.05 -2.05 24.99
C ASN A 474 -4.75 -1.37 26.16
N LEU A 475 -5.04 -0.07 26.03
CA LEU A 475 -5.70 0.75 27.05
C LEU A 475 -7.23 0.70 26.99
N TRP A 476 -7.80 -0.09 26.07
CA TRP A 476 -9.25 -0.15 25.84
C TRP A 476 -10.07 -0.45 27.10
N SER A 477 -9.60 -1.39 27.91
CA SER A 477 -10.26 -1.80 29.15
C SER A 477 -9.71 -1.12 30.39
N ASP A 478 -8.76 -0.18 30.28
CA ASP A 478 -8.19 0.54 31.40
C ASP A 478 -9.18 1.63 31.88
N PRO A 479 -9.66 1.57 33.15
CA PRO A 479 -10.62 2.57 33.69
C PRO A 479 -10.07 4.00 33.65
N GLY A 480 -8.75 4.19 33.73
CA GLY A 480 -8.11 5.50 33.65
C GLY A 480 -8.28 6.17 32.29
N TYR A 481 -8.54 5.41 31.23
CA TYR A 481 -8.74 5.91 29.87
C TYR A 481 -10.19 5.84 29.40
N ALA A 482 -11.14 5.44 30.24
CA ALA A 482 -12.54 5.24 29.86
C ALA A 482 -13.19 6.49 29.24
N VAL A 483 -12.95 7.68 29.81
CA VAL A 483 -13.47 8.94 29.24
C VAL A 483 -12.85 9.21 27.88
N HIS A 484 -11.54 9.10 27.76
CA HIS A 484 -10.81 9.36 26.53
C HIS A 484 -11.19 8.38 25.40
N ARG A 485 -11.35 7.09 25.74
CA ARG A 485 -11.89 6.08 24.82
C ARG A 485 -13.26 6.48 24.30
N THR A 486 -14.18 6.88 25.17
CA THR A 486 -15.55 7.28 24.80
C THR A 486 -15.51 8.49 23.86
N GLU A 487 -14.74 9.52 24.19
CA GLU A 487 -14.59 10.72 23.33
C GLU A 487 -14.06 10.37 21.93
N LEU A 488 -13.05 9.52 21.86
CA LEU A 488 -12.47 9.09 20.56
C LEU A 488 -13.44 8.21 19.78
N THR A 489 -14.17 7.32 20.45
CA THR A 489 -15.16 6.46 19.78
C THR A 489 -16.33 7.28 19.26
N ASP A 490 -16.86 8.23 20.07
CA ASP A 490 -17.92 9.14 19.62
C ASP A 490 -17.45 9.98 18.42
N ARG A 491 -16.23 10.50 18.49
CA ARG A 491 -15.63 11.25 17.39
C ARG A 491 -15.42 10.41 16.14
N LEU A 492 -14.97 9.16 16.29
CA LEU A 492 -14.81 8.22 15.19
C LEU A 492 -16.13 8.08 14.41
N TYR A 493 -17.20 7.68 15.09
CA TYR A 493 -18.49 7.47 14.44
C TYR A 493 -19.13 8.76 13.91
N ALA A 494 -18.92 9.89 14.56
CA ALA A 494 -19.37 11.19 14.06
C ALA A 494 -18.60 11.69 12.83
N SER A 495 -17.39 11.15 12.58
CA SER A 495 -16.52 11.55 11.47
C SER A 495 -16.57 10.61 10.28
N LEU A 496 -17.15 9.41 10.44
CA LEU A 496 -17.33 8.48 9.31
C LEU A 496 -18.34 9.09 8.31
N PRO A 497 -18.02 9.10 7.00
CA PRO A 497 -18.97 9.55 5.99
C PRO A 497 -20.17 8.59 5.89
N ASP A 498 -21.19 9.01 5.17
CA ASP A 498 -22.35 8.15 4.89
C ASP A 498 -21.92 6.90 4.12
N GLU A 499 -22.51 5.77 4.49
CA GLU A 499 -22.25 4.50 3.82
C GLU A 499 -23.02 4.42 2.50
N THR A 500 -22.33 4.03 1.44
CA THR A 500 -23.01 3.77 0.17
C THR A 500 -24.03 2.65 0.29
N THR A 501 -25.18 2.83 -0.34
CA THR A 501 -26.21 1.79 -0.45
C THR A 501 -25.88 0.74 -1.50
N GLU A 502 -24.90 1.01 -2.37
CA GLU A 502 -24.44 0.07 -3.38
C GLU A 502 -23.62 -1.05 -2.71
N LYS A 503 -24.08 -2.28 -2.82
CA LYS A 503 -23.36 -3.46 -2.33
C LYS A 503 -22.62 -4.11 -3.48
N LEU A 504 -21.31 -3.94 -3.53
CA LEU A 504 -20.46 -4.58 -4.52
C LEU A 504 -20.28 -6.06 -4.16
N PRO A 505 -20.52 -7.00 -5.09
CA PRO A 505 -20.27 -8.40 -4.84
C PRO A 505 -18.78 -8.71 -4.83
N ARG A 506 -18.34 -9.58 -3.93
CA ARG A 506 -17.01 -10.18 -4.02
C ARG A 506 -17.02 -11.24 -5.11
N LYS A 507 -16.19 -11.07 -6.14
CA LYS A 507 -16.13 -11.91 -7.35
C LYS A 507 -15.00 -12.93 -7.32
N ALA A 508 -13.95 -12.67 -6.54
CA ALA A 508 -12.76 -13.53 -6.45
C ALA A 508 -12.11 -13.42 -5.05
N PRO A 509 -11.16 -14.27 -4.71
CA PRO A 509 -10.42 -14.17 -3.45
C PRO A 509 -9.57 -12.91 -3.32
N VAL A 510 -8.89 -12.51 -4.38
CA VAL A 510 -7.97 -11.36 -4.48
C VAL A 510 -8.07 -10.71 -5.85
#